data_f482cdc622674543493bc20fcf049ff1
#
_entry.id   f482cdc622674543493bc20fcf049ff1
#
_cell.length_a   1.000
_cell.length_b   1.000
_cell.length_c   1.000
_cell.angle_alpha   90.00
_cell.angle_beta   90.00
_cell.angle_gamma   90.00
#
_symmetry.space_group_name_H-M   'P 1'
#
loop_
_entity.id
_entity.type
_entity.pdbx_description
1 polymer ?
#
loop_
_entity_poly.entity_id
_entity_poly.type
_entity_poly.pdbx_seq_one_letter_code
_entity_poly.pdbx_strand_id
1 'polypeptide(L)'
;MRKQNLLSKKIRKQILSINNLLESYFNSLRRFILDTKKLRFDKNNKVFIVIVSIIFLTLVYFLIPTAYNKELIQKEIKNQIYQKYNIVVKFENEIQYNFFPKPHFNSKNLYILSDKRKIAEVKNFKIFIDFKNFFNFNQIQTQDVVFDKADFNFKKSDLAFFTNLLKTEPNRNEIKIKRSNLFFTNRDNEVLFINQINDSNFYYDLKNLKNVLVLKGRVFNVPYKLIIGNDKLNEILDFEFTSKKLVLKIENETDYKKKNETGNLKISFKNKNDIFKYQINENTLNVISEDNNKLFKGLIEFKPFYLVSNLKYQTFRIKDLLNNPFFLEILKSQALSNKNLNALINFDVKKVYDFDRFSDLSLKLKIEEGDYNFSNS
;
A
#
# COMPACT_ATOMS: atom_id res chain seq x y z
N MET A 1 20.48 -2.04 23.75
CA MET A 1 21.79 -1.81 23.11
C MET A 1 22.63 -3.06 22.79
N ARG A 2 22.62 -4.15 23.56
CA ARG A 2 23.45 -5.37 23.25
C ARG A 2 23.06 -6.18 22.00
N LYS A 3 21.78 -6.21 21.58
CA LYS A 3 21.32 -7.00 20.40
C LYS A 3 21.69 -6.36 19.04
N GLN A 4 21.81 -5.04 18.96
CA GLN A 4 22.21 -4.37 17.70
C GLN A 4 23.69 -4.58 17.37
N ASN A 5 24.55 -4.72 18.35
CA ASN A 5 25.98 -5.00 18.15
C ASN A 5 26.26 -6.43 17.67
N LEU A 6 25.40 -7.39 17.97
CA LEU A 6 25.54 -8.79 17.53
C LEU A 6 25.13 -8.98 16.05
N LEU A 7 24.09 -8.27 15.61
CA LEU A 7 23.65 -8.28 14.20
C LEU A 7 24.67 -7.63 13.28
N SER A 8 25.25 -6.50 13.68
CA SER A 8 26.30 -5.81 12.92
C SER A 8 27.59 -6.66 12.82
N LYS A 9 27.97 -7.37 13.89
CA LYS A 9 29.11 -8.31 13.88
C LYS A 9 28.87 -9.52 12.94
N LYS A 10 27.63 -10.05 12.89
CA LYS A 10 27.29 -11.18 12.03
C LYS A 10 27.30 -10.79 10.55
N ILE A 11 26.75 -9.61 10.24
CA ILE A 11 26.77 -9.05 8.87
C ILE A 11 28.21 -8.73 8.45
N ARG A 12 29.02 -8.15 9.34
CA ARG A 12 30.44 -7.86 9.07
C ARG A 12 31.25 -9.13 8.82
N LYS A 13 30.96 -10.21 9.56
CA LYS A 13 31.58 -11.52 9.33
C LYS A 13 31.15 -12.14 7.98
N GLN A 14 29.91 -11.99 7.58
CA GLN A 14 29.43 -12.45 6.28
C GLN A 14 30.03 -11.64 5.12
N ILE A 15 30.14 -10.32 5.25
CA ILE A 15 30.80 -9.46 4.24
C ILE A 15 32.29 -9.82 4.13
N LEU A 16 32.98 -10.03 5.26
CA LEU A 16 34.39 -10.48 5.26
C LEU A 16 34.57 -11.86 4.65
N SER A 17 33.65 -12.80 4.88
CA SER A 17 33.71 -14.12 4.26
C SER A 17 33.47 -14.08 2.75
N ILE A 18 32.57 -13.21 2.28
CA ILE A 18 32.31 -12.97 0.85
C ILE A 18 33.55 -12.28 0.21
N ASN A 19 34.15 -11.30 0.90
CA ASN A 19 35.36 -10.65 0.42
C ASN A 19 36.54 -11.61 0.31
N ASN A 20 36.74 -12.46 1.31
CA ASN A 20 37.77 -13.51 1.29
C ASN A 20 37.50 -14.55 0.22
N LEU A 21 36.24 -14.90 -0.05
CA LEU A 21 35.87 -15.78 -1.18
C LEU A 21 36.16 -15.10 -2.52
N LEU A 22 35.80 -13.84 -2.69
CA LEU A 22 36.10 -13.05 -3.88
C LEU A 22 37.62 -12.92 -4.09
N GLU A 23 38.39 -12.60 -3.05
CA GLU A 23 39.86 -12.57 -3.13
C GLU A 23 40.47 -13.92 -3.47
N SER A 24 39.94 -15.00 -2.90
CA SER A 24 40.41 -16.35 -3.24
C SER A 24 40.13 -16.73 -4.71
N TYR A 25 38.95 -16.33 -5.21
CA TYR A 25 38.59 -16.48 -6.62
C TYR A 25 39.45 -15.62 -7.54
N PHE A 26 39.66 -14.33 -7.18
CA PHE A 26 40.53 -13.44 -7.93
C PHE A 26 41.99 -13.93 -7.95
N ASN A 27 42.48 -14.41 -6.83
CA ASN A 27 43.84 -14.96 -6.75
C ASN A 27 43.98 -16.30 -7.52
N SER A 28 42.92 -17.13 -7.53
CA SER A 28 42.87 -18.31 -8.37
C SER A 28 42.79 -17.97 -9.86
N LEU A 29 41.99 -17.01 -10.24
CA LEU A 29 41.94 -16.47 -11.61
C LEU A 29 43.29 -15.86 -12.04
N ARG A 30 43.92 -15.08 -11.13
CA ARG A 30 45.24 -14.50 -11.40
C ARG A 30 46.32 -15.54 -11.57
N ARG A 31 46.35 -16.58 -10.75
CA ARG A 31 47.24 -17.73 -10.93
C ARG A 31 46.98 -18.47 -12.23
N PHE A 32 45.70 -18.70 -12.55
CA PHE A 32 45.30 -19.31 -13.81
C PHE A 32 45.72 -18.50 -15.04
N ILE A 33 45.59 -17.17 -14.99
CA ILE A 33 46.03 -16.26 -16.08
C ILE A 33 47.57 -16.21 -16.17
N LEU A 34 48.29 -16.29 -15.05
CA LEU A 34 49.75 -16.29 -15.04
C LEU A 34 50.35 -17.61 -15.47
N ASP A 35 49.67 -18.74 -15.25
CA ASP A 35 50.06 -20.06 -15.72
C ASP A 35 49.78 -20.32 -17.22
N THR A 36 49.16 -19.35 -17.92
CA THR A 36 48.82 -19.45 -19.34
C THR A 36 50.01 -19.59 -20.28
N LYS A 37 51.26 -19.42 -19.82
CA LYS A 37 52.47 -19.73 -20.60
C LYS A 37 52.67 -21.24 -20.90
N LYS A 38 51.85 -22.12 -20.29
CA LYS A 38 51.86 -23.58 -20.50
C LYS A 38 50.58 -24.15 -21.09
N LEU A 39 49.62 -23.31 -21.50
CA LEU A 39 48.36 -23.79 -22.07
C LEU A 39 48.60 -24.36 -23.47
N ARG A 40 48.85 -25.67 -23.56
CA ARG A 40 48.52 -26.45 -24.75
C ARG A 40 47.01 -26.31 -24.97
N PHE A 41 46.58 -25.71 -26.06
CA PHE A 41 45.19 -25.55 -26.45
C PHE A 41 44.54 -26.89 -26.73
N ASP A 42 44.24 -27.62 -25.69
CA ASP A 42 43.44 -28.86 -25.75
C ASP A 42 41.95 -28.45 -25.97
N LYS A 43 41.16 -29.37 -26.52
CA LYS A 43 39.77 -29.13 -26.92
C LYS A 43 38.92 -28.56 -25.76
N ASN A 44 39.17 -29.02 -24.53
CA ASN A 44 38.47 -28.56 -23.32
C ASN A 44 38.85 -27.11 -22.94
N ASN A 45 40.06 -26.66 -23.19
CA ASN A 45 40.47 -25.29 -22.90
C ASN A 45 39.83 -24.27 -23.86
N LYS A 46 39.55 -24.67 -25.11
CA LYS A 46 38.83 -23.83 -26.07
C LYS A 46 37.38 -23.58 -25.61
N VAL A 47 36.69 -24.62 -25.13
CA VAL A 47 35.32 -24.49 -24.60
C VAL A 47 35.30 -23.58 -23.38
N PHE A 48 36.28 -23.73 -22.47
CA PHE A 48 36.37 -22.85 -21.29
C PHE A 48 36.59 -21.37 -21.65
N ILE A 49 37.50 -21.11 -22.60
CA ILE A 49 37.75 -19.74 -23.09
C ILE A 49 36.47 -19.14 -23.69
N VAL A 50 35.73 -19.91 -24.48
CA VAL A 50 34.44 -19.46 -25.05
C VAL A 50 33.45 -19.13 -23.94
N ILE A 51 33.30 -19.98 -22.94
CA ILE A 51 32.38 -19.72 -21.80
C ILE A 51 32.80 -18.46 -21.05
N VAL A 52 34.06 -18.29 -20.72
CA VAL A 52 34.58 -17.10 -20.02
C VAL A 52 34.37 -15.84 -20.88
N SER A 53 34.55 -15.91 -22.18
CA SER A 53 34.31 -14.79 -23.10
C SER A 53 32.84 -14.41 -23.15
N ILE A 54 31.94 -15.40 -23.18
CA ILE A 54 30.47 -15.14 -23.13
C ILE A 54 30.11 -14.47 -21.83
N ILE A 55 30.59 -14.96 -20.68
CA ILE A 55 30.34 -14.36 -19.36
C ILE A 55 30.87 -12.91 -19.34
N PHE A 56 32.08 -12.69 -19.83
CA PHE A 56 32.68 -11.37 -19.89
C PHE A 56 31.86 -10.40 -20.76
N LEU A 57 31.49 -10.82 -21.96
CA LEU A 57 30.64 -10.01 -22.86
C LEU A 57 29.28 -9.70 -22.25
N THR A 58 28.69 -10.68 -21.55
CA THR A 58 27.42 -10.49 -20.82
C THR A 58 27.57 -9.45 -19.71
N LEU A 59 28.65 -9.52 -18.93
CA LEU A 59 28.93 -8.53 -17.89
C LEU A 59 29.14 -7.13 -18.47
N VAL A 60 29.92 -7.00 -19.56
CA VAL A 60 30.13 -5.74 -20.27
C VAL A 60 28.80 -5.19 -20.77
N TYR A 61 27.92 -6.04 -21.33
CA TYR A 61 26.58 -5.63 -21.76
C TYR A 61 25.75 -5.05 -20.61
N PHE A 62 25.75 -5.70 -19.45
CA PHE A 62 25.03 -5.20 -18.28
C PHE A 62 25.64 -3.93 -17.68
N LEU A 63 26.88 -3.59 -17.99
CA LEU A 63 27.52 -2.35 -17.54
C LEU A 63 27.28 -1.15 -18.49
N ILE A 64 26.77 -1.38 -19.70
CA ILE A 64 26.49 -0.29 -20.67
C ILE A 64 25.71 0.88 -20.07
N PRO A 65 24.61 0.65 -19.28
CA PRO A 65 23.85 1.77 -18.72
C PRO A 65 24.61 2.65 -17.73
N THR A 66 25.78 2.25 -17.26
CA THR A 66 26.64 3.12 -16.43
C THR A 66 27.18 4.32 -17.21
N ALA A 67 27.30 4.18 -18.53
CA ALA A 67 27.79 5.20 -19.44
C ALA A 67 26.68 6.15 -19.97
N TYR A 68 25.43 5.91 -19.59
CA TYR A 68 24.32 6.78 -20.05
C TYR A 68 24.43 8.18 -19.46
N ASN A 69 23.94 9.16 -20.23
CA ASN A 69 23.76 10.51 -19.70
C ASN A 69 22.65 10.52 -18.65
N LYS A 70 23.02 10.73 -17.40
CA LYS A 70 22.12 10.65 -16.24
C LYS A 70 20.97 11.64 -16.32
N GLU A 71 21.18 12.87 -16.82
CA GLU A 71 20.13 13.89 -16.94
C GLU A 71 19.09 13.50 -17.98
N LEU A 72 19.53 13.00 -19.14
CA LEU A 72 18.63 12.52 -20.19
C LEU A 72 17.80 11.34 -19.70
N ILE A 73 18.43 10.36 -19.05
CA ILE A 73 17.75 9.19 -18.49
C ILE A 73 16.77 9.58 -17.38
N GLN A 74 17.16 10.53 -16.52
CA GLN A 74 16.28 11.04 -15.47
C GLN A 74 15.03 11.73 -16.05
N LYS A 75 15.20 12.50 -17.14
CA LYS A 75 14.08 13.11 -17.87
C LYS A 75 13.18 12.03 -18.50
N GLU A 76 13.78 11.02 -19.11
CA GLU A 76 13.05 9.91 -19.74
C GLU A 76 12.26 9.10 -18.71
N ILE A 77 12.85 8.79 -17.55
CA ILE A 77 12.16 8.14 -16.43
C ILE A 77 10.93 8.95 -15.95
N LYS A 78 11.10 10.27 -15.78
CA LYS A 78 9.97 11.15 -15.42
C LYS A 78 8.84 11.07 -16.43
N ASN A 79 9.18 11.16 -17.72
CA ASN A 79 8.20 11.10 -18.80
C ASN A 79 7.45 9.76 -18.81
N GLN A 80 8.17 8.64 -18.70
CA GLN A 80 7.54 7.32 -18.71
C GLN A 80 6.68 7.06 -17.48
N ILE A 81 7.07 7.50 -16.29
CA ILE A 81 6.24 7.42 -15.09
C ILE A 81 4.96 8.23 -15.27
N TYR A 82 5.08 9.44 -15.82
CA TYR A 82 3.92 10.27 -16.10
C TYR A 82 2.98 9.65 -17.14
N GLN A 83 3.52 9.19 -18.26
CA GLN A 83 2.73 8.57 -19.33
C GLN A 83 2.03 7.29 -18.88
N LYS A 84 2.72 6.44 -18.10
CA LYS A 84 2.18 5.14 -17.66
C LYS A 84 1.20 5.25 -16.51
N TYR A 85 1.43 6.18 -15.57
CA TYR A 85 0.73 6.21 -14.29
C TYR A 85 0.12 7.56 -13.93
N ASN A 86 0.31 8.58 -14.76
CA ASN A 86 -0.08 9.96 -14.49
C ASN A 86 0.50 10.51 -13.17
N ILE A 87 1.71 10.03 -12.81
CA ILE A 87 2.42 10.44 -11.59
C ILE A 87 3.53 11.41 -11.97
N VAL A 88 3.50 12.61 -11.41
CA VAL A 88 4.58 13.61 -11.57
C VAL A 88 5.62 13.40 -10.49
N VAL A 89 6.87 13.13 -10.88
CA VAL A 89 7.99 12.94 -9.95
C VAL A 89 9.08 14.01 -10.13
N LYS A 90 9.67 14.44 -9.00
CA LYS A 90 10.82 15.33 -8.97
C LYS A 90 11.96 14.66 -8.20
N PHE A 91 13.07 14.43 -8.85
CA PHE A 91 14.28 13.93 -8.22
C PHE A 91 15.04 15.07 -7.55
N GLU A 92 15.53 14.84 -6.35
CA GLU A 92 16.42 15.76 -5.65
C GLU A 92 17.89 15.44 -5.95
N ASN A 93 18.19 14.15 -6.08
CA ASN A 93 19.53 13.64 -6.35
C ASN A 93 19.60 12.98 -7.73
N GLU A 94 20.83 12.86 -8.24
CA GLU A 94 21.09 12.10 -9.45
C GLU A 94 20.71 10.63 -9.28
N ILE A 95 20.31 10.02 -10.38
CA ILE A 95 20.06 8.59 -10.46
C ILE A 95 21.37 7.81 -10.58
N GLN A 96 21.39 6.62 -10.00
CA GLN A 96 22.49 5.68 -10.06
C GLN A 96 22.02 4.36 -10.64
N TYR A 97 22.81 3.79 -11.53
CA TYR A 97 22.54 2.50 -12.11
C TYR A 97 23.09 1.36 -11.26
N ASN A 98 22.34 0.27 -11.13
CA ASN A 98 22.74 -0.99 -10.53
C ASN A 98 22.20 -2.15 -11.37
N PHE A 99 23.02 -3.18 -11.60
CA PHE A 99 22.61 -4.32 -12.43
C PHE A 99 22.07 -5.51 -11.62
N PHE A 100 22.37 -5.57 -10.32
CA PHE A 100 21.94 -6.68 -9.46
C PHE A 100 20.86 -6.26 -8.47
N PRO A 101 19.82 -7.10 -8.18
CA PRO A 101 19.51 -8.44 -8.74
C PRO A 101 18.90 -8.40 -10.15
N LYS A 102 18.40 -7.28 -10.60
CA LYS A 102 17.92 -6.96 -11.95
C LYS A 102 18.39 -5.55 -12.29
N PRO A 103 18.65 -5.22 -13.56
CA PRO A 103 19.02 -3.87 -13.98
C PRO A 103 17.99 -2.84 -13.52
N HIS A 104 18.45 -1.81 -12.81
CA HIS A 104 17.59 -0.74 -12.30
C HIS A 104 18.36 0.55 -12.08
N PHE A 105 17.63 1.66 -12.14
CA PHE A 105 18.10 2.93 -11.63
C PHE A 105 17.53 3.16 -10.24
N ASN A 106 18.31 3.69 -9.34
CA ASN A 106 17.89 4.13 -8.03
C ASN A 106 18.17 5.62 -7.81
N SER A 107 17.43 6.24 -6.92
CA SER A 107 17.70 7.58 -6.42
C SER A 107 17.27 7.67 -4.96
N LYS A 108 17.92 8.57 -4.24
CA LYS A 108 17.50 8.97 -2.90
C LYS A 108 16.73 10.28 -3.00
N ASN A 109 15.74 10.47 -2.11
CA ASN A 109 14.96 11.70 -1.99
C ASN A 109 14.27 12.11 -3.30
N LEU A 110 13.19 11.45 -3.60
CA LEU A 110 12.29 11.78 -4.70
C LEU A 110 11.00 12.34 -4.13
N TYR A 111 10.42 13.34 -4.79
CA TYR A 111 9.10 13.87 -4.46
C TYR A 111 8.05 13.45 -5.48
N ILE A 112 6.87 13.09 -4.99
CA ILE A 112 5.67 12.93 -5.83
C ILE A 112 4.84 14.19 -5.71
N LEU A 113 4.42 14.73 -6.85
CA LEU A 113 3.66 15.96 -6.94
C LEU A 113 2.25 15.70 -7.45
N SER A 114 1.26 16.42 -6.89
CA SER A 114 -0.08 16.57 -7.43
C SER A 114 -0.41 18.04 -7.48
N ASP A 115 -0.85 18.55 -8.63
CA ASP A 115 -1.15 19.97 -8.85
C ASP A 115 -0.06 20.92 -8.32
N LYS A 116 1.20 20.59 -8.65
CA LYS A 116 2.42 21.29 -8.21
C LYS A 116 2.70 21.21 -6.69
N ARG A 117 1.82 20.60 -5.90
CA ARG A 117 2.02 20.38 -4.46
C ARG A 117 2.75 19.05 -4.22
N LYS A 118 3.69 19.06 -3.28
CA LYS A 118 4.36 17.84 -2.80
C LYS A 118 3.36 17.02 -1.97
N ILE A 119 3.00 15.85 -2.48
CA ILE A 119 2.11 14.91 -1.78
C ILE A 119 2.86 13.74 -1.17
N ALA A 120 4.09 13.46 -1.61
CA ALA A 120 4.92 12.45 -0.98
C ALA A 120 6.40 12.78 -1.06
N GLU A 121 7.13 12.33 -0.05
CA GLU A 121 8.59 12.26 -0.01
C GLU A 121 9.02 10.80 0.05
N VAL A 122 9.83 10.37 -0.91
CA VAL A 122 10.29 8.99 -1.05
C VAL A 122 11.79 8.93 -0.77
N LYS A 123 12.20 8.23 0.30
CA LYS A 123 13.62 8.14 0.67
C LYS A 123 14.43 7.24 -0.26
N ASN A 124 13.81 6.18 -0.76
CA ASN A 124 14.47 5.25 -1.69
C ASN A 124 13.54 4.97 -2.87
N PHE A 125 13.97 5.37 -4.02
CA PHE A 125 13.30 5.11 -5.28
C PHE A 125 14.09 4.08 -6.09
N LYS A 126 13.40 3.14 -6.73
CA LYS A 126 13.98 2.21 -7.71
C LYS A 126 13.05 2.07 -8.90
N ILE A 127 13.63 2.02 -10.08
CA ILE A 127 12.91 1.71 -11.31
C ILE A 127 13.70 0.66 -12.10
N PHE A 128 13.07 -0.46 -12.34
CA PHE A 128 13.64 -1.52 -13.14
C PHE A 128 13.56 -1.16 -14.62
N ILE A 129 14.52 -1.64 -15.39
CA ILE A 129 14.60 -1.39 -16.83
C ILE A 129 14.68 -2.69 -17.59
N ASP A 130 14.15 -2.69 -18.81
CA ASP A 130 14.29 -3.82 -19.73
C ASP A 130 15.74 -3.87 -20.23
N PHE A 131 16.33 -5.06 -20.18
CA PHE A 131 17.70 -5.28 -20.61
C PHE A 131 17.85 -5.58 -22.10
N LYS A 132 16.74 -5.64 -22.86
CA LYS A 132 16.79 -6.07 -24.26
C LYS A 132 17.50 -5.10 -25.21
N ASN A 133 17.66 -3.84 -24.82
CA ASN A 133 18.20 -2.84 -25.74
C ASN A 133 19.13 -1.81 -25.04
N PHE A 134 20.16 -2.28 -24.35
CA PHE A 134 21.11 -1.38 -23.67
C PHE A 134 22.04 -0.60 -24.61
N PHE A 135 22.11 -0.96 -25.89
CA PHE A 135 22.87 -0.17 -26.89
C PHE A 135 22.15 1.11 -27.32
N ASN A 136 20.86 1.27 -26.97
CA ASN A 136 20.16 2.53 -27.22
C ASN A 136 20.40 3.50 -26.07
N PHE A 137 21.41 4.36 -26.20
CA PHE A 137 21.85 5.31 -25.18
C PHE A 137 20.83 6.42 -24.86
N ASN A 138 19.84 6.63 -25.74
CA ASN A 138 18.87 7.74 -25.63
C ASN A 138 17.49 7.29 -25.18
N GLN A 139 17.19 6.00 -25.18
CA GLN A 139 15.88 5.47 -24.82
C GLN A 139 16.03 4.25 -23.92
N ILE A 140 15.41 4.31 -22.78
CA ILE A 140 15.26 3.18 -21.88
C ILE A 140 13.79 2.76 -21.82
N GLN A 141 13.55 1.46 -21.64
CA GLN A 141 12.21 0.96 -21.36
C GLN A 141 12.11 0.67 -19.87
N THR A 142 11.32 1.46 -19.16
CA THR A 142 11.09 1.26 -17.74
C THR A 142 10.10 0.14 -17.50
N GLN A 143 10.37 -0.66 -16.48
CA GLN A 143 9.52 -1.71 -15.94
C GLN A 143 8.93 -1.29 -14.58
N ASP A 144 8.96 -2.19 -13.61
CA ASP A 144 8.40 -1.97 -12.28
C ASP A 144 9.05 -0.79 -11.55
N VAL A 145 8.22 -0.08 -10.79
CA VAL A 145 8.62 1.05 -9.96
C VAL A 145 8.48 0.67 -8.48
N VAL A 146 9.45 1.02 -7.66
CA VAL A 146 9.42 0.80 -6.22
C VAL A 146 9.66 2.10 -5.48
N PHE A 147 8.69 2.50 -4.67
CA PHE A 147 8.80 3.54 -3.68
C PHE A 147 8.98 2.89 -2.30
N ASP A 148 10.10 3.13 -1.65
CA ASP A 148 10.41 2.53 -0.35
C ASP A 148 10.70 3.62 0.67
N LYS A 149 10.11 3.50 1.85
CA LYS A 149 10.16 4.50 2.93
C LYS A 149 9.64 5.87 2.45
N ALA A 150 8.44 5.87 1.89
CA ALA A 150 7.75 7.08 1.47
C ALA A 150 6.83 7.60 2.59
N ASP A 151 6.81 8.91 2.76
CA ASP A 151 5.88 9.61 3.64
C ASP A 151 4.92 10.41 2.75
N PHE A 152 3.67 9.91 2.67
CA PHE A 152 2.58 10.54 1.92
C PHE A 152 1.78 11.47 2.80
N ASN A 153 1.54 12.70 2.36
CA ASN A 153 0.69 13.68 3.04
C ASN A 153 -0.54 13.95 2.17
N PHE A 154 -1.65 13.30 2.50
CA PHE A 154 -2.90 13.39 1.76
C PHE A 154 -3.96 14.22 2.48
N LYS A 155 -4.64 15.01 1.68
CA LYS A 155 -5.89 15.71 2.04
C LYS A 155 -7.05 15.06 1.28
N LYS A 156 -8.30 15.39 1.66
CA LYS A 156 -9.48 14.94 0.92
C LYS A 156 -9.40 15.28 -0.58
N SER A 157 -8.84 16.44 -0.93
CA SER A 157 -8.64 16.86 -2.33
C SER A 157 -7.73 15.92 -3.13
N ASP A 158 -6.85 15.17 -2.46
CA ASP A 158 -5.89 14.29 -3.12
C ASP A 158 -6.45 12.91 -3.43
N LEU A 159 -7.69 12.62 -3.04
CA LEU A 159 -8.36 11.36 -3.42
C LEU A 159 -8.44 11.21 -4.93
N ALA A 160 -8.54 12.32 -5.67
CA ALA A 160 -8.48 12.31 -7.13
C ALA A 160 -7.19 11.70 -7.69
N PHE A 161 -6.06 11.81 -6.99
CA PHE A 161 -4.80 11.18 -7.36
C PHE A 161 -4.95 9.66 -7.46
N PHE A 162 -5.58 9.01 -6.47
CA PHE A 162 -5.79 7.56 -6.48
C PHE A 162 -6.80 7.13 -7.54
N THR A 163 -7.89 7.87 -7.68
CA THR A 163 -8.89 7.53 -8.71
C THR A 163 -8.31 7.67 -10.11
N ASN A 164 -7.45 8.65 -10.35
CA ASN A 164 -6.74 8.81 -11.62
C ASN A 164 -5.73 7.68 -11.84
N LEU A 165 -5.01 7.26 -10.80
CA LEU A 165 -4.10 6.11 -10.88
C LEU A 165 -4.86 4.82 -11.25
N LEU A 166 -6.01 4.56 -10.62
CA LEU A 166 -6.85 3.39 -10.91
C LEU A 166 -7.45 3.43 -12.32
N LYS A 167 -7.63 4.61 -12.92
CA LYS A 167 -8.16 4.82 -14.27
C LYS A 167 -7.09 4.85 -15.37
N THR A 168 -5.82 4.64 -15.05
CA THR A 168 -4.74 4.60 -16.05
C THR A 168 -4.95 3.47 -17.05
N GLU A 169 -4.31 3.60 -18.21
CA GLU A 169 -4.34 2.56 -19.23
C GLU A 169 -3.69 1.26 -18.72
N PRO A 170 -4.15 0.08 -19.22
CA PRO A 170 -3.58 -1.19 -18.86
C PRO A 170 -2.06 -1.24 -19.06
N ASN A 171 -1.32 -1.59 -18.04
CA ASN A 171 0.13 -1.67 -18.06
C ASN A 171 0.62 -2.94 -17.39
N ARG A 172 1.56 -3.67 -18.02
CA ARG A 172 2.14 -4.88 -17.44
C ARG A 172 3.10 -4.62 -16.29
N ASN A 173 3.56 -3.39 -16.15
CA ASN A 173 4.51 -3.01 -15.10
C ASN A 173 3.76 -2.68 -13.80
N GLU A 174 4.42 -2.90 -12.67
CA GLU A 174 3.84 -2.73 -11.36
C GLU A 174 4.43 -1.51 -10.63
N ILE A 175 3.63 -0.88 -9.76
CA ILE A 175 4.12 0.06 -8.76
C ILE A 175 4.07 -0.62 -7.39
N LYS A 176 5.19 -0.64 -6.69
CA LYS A 176 5.30 -1.17 -5.32
C LYS A 176 5.63 -0.06 -4.34
N ILE A 177 4.89 0.01 -3.25
CA ILE A 177 5.15 0.93 -2.14
C ILE A 177 5.45 0.07 -0.91
N LYS A 178 6.59 0.31 -0.25
CA LYS A 178 7.04 -0.51 0.87
C LYS A 178 7.43 0.36 2.05
N ARG A 179 7.15 -0.14 3.28
CA ARG A 179 7.61 0.45 4.55
C ARG A 179 7.38 1.96 4.63
N SER A 180 6.19 2.39 4.25
CA SER A 180 5.83 3.78 4.04
C SER A 180 4.73 4.21 5.01
N ASN A 181 4.50 5.51 5.14
CA ASN A 181 3.43 6.06 5.94
C ASN A 181 2.52 6.92 5.06
N LEU A 182 1.25 6.92 5.38
CA LEU A 182 0.28 7.85 4.81
C LEU A 182 -0.32 8.66 5.97
N PHE A 183 -0.03 9.94 5.98
CA PHE A 183 -0.60 10.93 6.89
C PHE A 183 -1.83 11.52 6.23
N PHE A 184 -3.00 11.25 6.78
CA PHE A 184 -4.22 11.88 6.33
C PHE A 184 -4.45 13.16 7.12
N THR A 185 -4.51 14.30 6.43
CA THR A 185 -4.54 15.62 7.06
C THR A 185 -5.82 16.36 6.71
N ASN A 186 -6.25 17.23 7.62
CA ASN A 186 -7.32 18.22 7.37
C ASN A 186 -6.81 19.39 6.50
N ARG A 187 -7.65 20.43 6.33
CA ARG A 187 -7.27 21.62 5.57
C ARG A 187 -6.12 22.40 6.22
N ASP A 188 -6.05 22.38 7.54
CA ASP A 188 -5.08 23.11 8.36
C ASP A 188 -3.75 22.37 8.53
N ASN A 189 -3.59 21.25 7.82
CA ASN A 189 -2.44 20.32 7.87
C ASN A 189 -2.30 19.54 9.20
N GLU A 190 -3.33 19.50 10.02
CA GLU A 190 -3.33 18.64 11.21
C GLU A 190 -3.52 17.18 10.79
N VAL A 191 -2.75 16.28 11.38
CA VAL A 191 -2.82 14.85 11.07
C VAL A 191 -4.02 14.23 11.77
N LEU A 192 -5.01 13.79 11.01
CA LEU A 192 -6.21 13.13 11.52
C LEU A 192 -5.93 11.66 11.89
N PHE A 193 -5.21 10.96 11.05
CA PHE A 193 -4.71 9.61 11.34
C PHE A 193 -3.49 9.26 10.49
N ILE A 194 -2.76 8.25 10.95
CA ILE A 194 -1.59 7.71 10.26
C ILE A 194 -1.90 6.27 9.83
N ASN A 195 -1.73 6.00 8.56
CA ASN A 195 -1.75 4.66 8.01
C ASN A 195 -0.33 4.20 7.71
N GLN A 196 0.14 3.18 8.42
CA GLN A 196 1.43 2.53 8.13
C GLN A 196 1.24 1.55 6.98
N ILE A 197 1.89 1.78 5.87
CA ILE A 197 1.89 0.91 4.69
C ILE A 197 3.07 -0.06 4.80
N ASN A 198 2.79 -1.33 5.06
CA ASN A 198 3.82 -2.36 5.05
C ASN A 198 4.24 -2.71 3.63
N ASP A 199 3.23 -2.93 2.77
CA ASP A 199 3.38 -3.30 1.38
C ASP A 199 2.15 -2.88 0.60
N SER A 200 2.34 -2.30 -0.57
CA SER A 200 1.27 -1.99 -1.51
C SER A 200 1.73 -2.30 -2.92
N ASN A 201 0.85 -2.82 -3.74
CA ASN A 201 1.11 -3.17 -5.13
C ASN A 201 -0.03 -2.69 -6.02
N PHE A 202 0.30 -1.90 -7.02
CA PHE A 202 -0.60 -1.50 -8.09
C PHE A 202 -0.19 -2.17 -9.38
N TYR A 203 -1.10 -2.89 -10.03
CA TYR A 203 -0.86 -3.65 -11.25
C TYR A 203 -2.12 -3.83 -12.07
N TYR A 204 -1.97 -4.20 -13.34
CA TYR A 204 -3.07 -4.61 -14.19
C TYR A 204 -3.25 -6.13 -14.14
N ASP A 205 -4.42 -6.58 -13.70
CA ASP A 205 -4.80 -8.00 -13.68
C ASP A 205 -5.27 -8.42 -15.08
N LEU A 206 -4.42 -9.13 -15.80
CA LEU A 206 -4.71 -9.64 -17.14
C LEU A 206 -5.86 -10.65 -17.17
N LYS A 207 -6.11 -11.36 -16.07
CA LYS A 207 -7.16 -12.37 -16.02
C LYS A 207 -8.55 -11.72 -15.88
N ASN A 208 -8.65 -10.70 -15.05
CA ASN A 208 -9.89 -10.01 -14.75
C ASN A 208 -10.01 -8.67 -15.49
N LEU A 209 -9.06 -8.32 -16.35
CA LEU A 209 -9.00 -7.12 -17.19
C LEU A 209 -9.23 -5.82 -16.41
N LYS A 210 -8.64 -5.70 -15.22
CA LYS A 210 -8.82 -4.53 -14.34
C LYS A 210 -7.52 -4.05 -13.70
N ASN A 211 -7.44 -2.76 -13.43
CA ASN A 211 -6.41 -2.21 -12.58
C ASN A 211 -6.68 -2.57 -11.12
N VAL A 212 -5.69 -3.05 -10.41
CA VAL A 212 -5.81 -3.51 -9.02
C VAL A 212 -4.79 -2.83 -8.13
N LEU A 213 -5.25 -2.23 -7.04
CA LEU A 213 -4.43 -1.74 -5.94
C LEU A 213 -4.62 -2.67 -4.74
N VAL A 214 -3.58 -3.35 -4.32
CA VAL A 214 -3.54 -4.12 -3.07
C VAL A 214 -2.72 -3.34 -2.07
N LEU A 215 -3.27 -3.08 -0.89
CA LEU A 215 -2.59 -2.40 0.20
C LEU A 215 -2.68 -3.24 1.47
N LYS A 216 -1.54 -3.49 2.09
CA LYS A 216 -1.43 -4.13 3.41
C LYS A 216 -0.84 -3.11 4.36
N GLY A 217 -1.58 -2.78 5.40
CA GLY A 217 -1.18 -1.72 6.31
C GLY A 217 -1.70 -1.92 7.72
N ARG A 218 -1.55 -0.87 8.51
CA ARG A 218 -2.02 -0.79 9.88
C ARG A 218 -2.50 0.64 10.18
N VAL A 219 -3.71 0.73 10.70
CA VAL A 219 -4.31 1.97 11.20
C VAL A 219 -4.72 1.75 12.65
N PHE A 220 -4.41 2.67 13.55
CA PHE A 220 -4.66 2.57 14.99
C PHE A 220 -4.23 1.21 15.59
N ASN A 221 -3.09 0.69 15.17
CA ASN A 221 -2.57 -0.63 15.55
C ASN A 221 -3.42 -1.83 15.09
N VAL A 222 -4.39 -1.61 14.22
CA VAL A 222 -5.21 -2.67 13.61
C VAL A 222 -4.65 -2.99 12.21
N PRO A 223 -4.14 -4.20 11.98
CA PRO A 223 -3.66 -4.62 10.68
C PRO A 223 -4.84 -4.91 9.74
N TYR A 224 -4.68 -4.54 8.47
CA TYR A 224 -5.69 -4.77 7.45
C TYR A 224 -5.07 -5.04 6.08
N LYS A 225 -5.89 -5.58 5.19
CA LYS A 225 -5.66 -5.68 3.76
C LYS A 225 -6.82 -4.98 3.04
N LEU A 226 -6.47 -4.12 2.10
CA LEU A 226 -7.39 -3.42 1.22
C LEU A 226 -7.09 -3.82 -0.21
N ILE A 227 -8.11 -4.16 -0.98
CA ILE A 227 -8.03 -4.38 -2.42
C ILE A 227 -9.02 -3.42 -3.08
N ILE A 228 -8.58 -2.68 -4.07
CA ILE A 228 -9.44 -1.84 -4.89
C ILE A 228 -9.20 -2.24 -6.34
N GLY A 229 -10.24 -2.66 -7.03
CA GLY A 229 -10.23 -2.99 -8.45
C GLY A 229 -10.99 -1.93 -9.26
N ASN A 230 -10.52 -1.63 -10.46
CA ASN A 230 -11.21 -0.78 -11.40
C ASN A 230 -11.28 -1.46 -12.76
N ASP A 231 -12.47 -1.92 -13.13
CA ASP A 231 -12.80 -2.38 -14.46
C ASP A 231 -13.24 -1.18 -15.30
N LYS A 232 -12.31 -0.68 -16.11
CA LYS A 232 -12.55 0.49 -16.96
C LYS A 232 -13.56 0.22 -18.06
N LEU A 233 -13.64 -1.02 -18.56
CA LEU A 233 -14.55 -1.39 -19.67
C LEU A 233 -16.00 -1.43 -19.20
N ASN A 234 -16.24 -2.02 -18.03
CA ASN A 234 -17.56 -2.13 -17.45
C ASN A 234 -17.91 -0.94 -16.54
N GLU A 235 -16.94 -0.05 -16.27
CA GLU A 235 -17.07 1.10 -15.38
C GLU A 235 -17.48 0.69 -13.95
N ILE A 236 -16.87 -0.41 -13.46
CA ILE A 236 -17.10 -0.96 -12.13
C ILE A 236 -15.89 -0.71 -11.26
N LEU A 237 -16.11 -0.19 -10.06
CA LEU A 237 -15.14 -0.10 -8.98
C LEU A 237 -15.50 -1.13 -7.91
N ASP A 238 -14.60 -2.06 -7.65
CA ASP A 238 -14.73 -3.03 -6.57
C ASP A 238 -13.78 -2.69 -5.41
N PHE A 239 -14.24 -2.94 -4.21
CA PHE A 239 -13.53 -2.66 -2.97
C PHE A 239 -13.68 -3.85 -2.01
N GLU A 240 -12.55 -4.32 -1.48
CA GLU A 240 -12.51 -5.34 -0.44
C GLU A 240 -11.60 -4.87 0.69
N PHE A 241 -12.15 -4.72 1.89
CA PHE A 241 -11.38 -4.50 3.11
C PHE A 241 -11.44 -5.74 3.99
N THR A 242 -10.31 -6.21 4.50
CA THR A 242 -10.23 -7.37 5.38
C THR A 242 -9.33 -7.08 6.57
N SER A 243 -9.81 -7.30 7.79
CA SER A 243 -8.99 -7.32 9.00
C SER A 243 -9.21 -8.64 9.76
N LYS A 244 -8.18 -9.47 9.79
CA LYS A 244 -8.22 -10.74 10.56
C LYS A 244 -8.34 -10.46 12.06
N LYS A 245 -7.74 -9.38 12.55
CA LYS A 245 -7.76 -8.99 13.95
C LYS A 245 -9.17 -8.62 14.40
N LEU A 246 -9.92 -7.90 13.55
CA LEU A 246 -11.31 -7.54 13.79
C LEU A 246 -12.30 -8.65 13.39
N VAL A 247 -11.85 -9.72 12.75
CA VAL A 247 -12.69 -10.76 12.14
C VAL A 247 -13.73 -10.13 11.20
N LEU A 248 -13.31 -9.11 10.46
CA LEU A 248 -14.14 -8.24 9.62
C LEU A 248 -13.71 -8.32 8.15
N LYS A 249 -14.69 -8.50 7.28
CA LYS A 249 -14.55 -8.32 5.84
C LYS A 249 -15.65 -7.37 5.36
N ILE A 250 -15.28 -6.39 4.53
CA ILE A 250 -16.21 -5.45 3.90
C ILE A 250 -15.98 -5.55 2.40
N GLU A 251 -17.05 -5.78 1.65
CA GLU A 251 -17.04 -5.89 0.19
C GLU A 251 -18.04 -4.91 -0.39
N ASN A 252 -17.66 -4.22 -1.44
CA ASN A 252 -18.52 -3.32 -2.18
C ASN A 252 -18.21 -3.39 -3.67
N GLU A 253 -19.24 -3.24 -4.49
CA GLU A 253 -19.14 -3.07 -5.94
C GLU A 253 -19.99 -1.86 -6.33
N THR A 254 -19.40 -0.91 -7.03
CA THR A 254 -20.03 0.33 -7.45
C THR A 254 -19.95 0.48 -8.96
N ASP A 255 -21.11 0.58 -9.60
CA ASP A 255 -21.24 0.99 -11.00
C ASP A 255 -21.22 2.53 -11.07
N TYR A 256 -20.12 3.11 -11.57
CA TYR A 256 -19.96 4.55 -11.63
C TYR A 256 -20.47 5.18 -12.95
N LYS A 257 -21.10 4.39 -13.84
CA LYS A 257 -21.94 4.92 -14.96
C LYS A 257 -23.14 5.68 -14.41
N LYS A 258 -23.68 5.17 -13.28
CA LYS A 258 -24.86 5.78 -12.66
C LYS A 258 -24.43 6.99 -11.87
N LYS A 259 -25.05 8.15 -12.16
CA LYS A 259 -24.81 9.39 -11.41
C LYS A 259 -25.22 9.32 -9.93
N ASN A 260 -25.97 8.29 -9.53
CA ASN A 260 -26.40 8.08 -8.16
C ASN A 260 -25.29 7.32 -7.41
N GLU A 261 -24.62 7.98 -6.54
CA GLU A 261 -23.59 7.44 -5.63
C GLU A 261 -24.21 6.51 -4.57
N THR A 262 -25.01 5.55 -5.02
CA THR A 262 -25.69 4.56 -4.17
C THR A 262 -25.19 3.16 -4.51
N GLY A 263 -25.14 2.28 -3.52
CA GLY A 263 -24.73 0.90 -3.73
C GLY A 263 -25.05 0.02 -2.53
N ASN A 264 -24.58 -1.23 -2.63
CA ASN A 264 -24.69 -2.20 -1.56
C ASN A 264 -23.31 -2.50 -0.98
N LEU A 265 -23.24 -2.50 0.35
CA LEU A 265 -22.07 -2.84 1.13
C LEU A 265 -22.35 -4.15 1.85
N LYS A 266 -21.56 -5.18 1.55
CA LYS A 266 -21.64 -6.46 2.25
C LYS A 266 -20.61 -6.47 3.36
N ILE A 267 -21.08 -6.59 4.60
CA ILE A 267 -20.23 -6.70 5.79
C ILE A 267 -20.31 -8.12 6.30
N SER A 268 -19.18 -8.83 6.29
CA SER A 268 -19.03 -10.18 6.85
C SER A 268 -18.32 -10.06 8.18
N PHE A 269 -18.99 -10.52 9.24
CA PHE A 269 -18.46 -10.52 10.58
C PHE A 269 -18.62 -11.91 11.22
N LYS A 270 -17.48 -12.52 11.60
CA LYS A 270 -17.45 -13.97 11.93
C LYS A 270 -18.07 -14.77 10.77
N ASN A 271 -19.08 -15.48 10.87
CA ASN A 271 -19.75 -16.25 9.81
C ASN A 271 -21.12 -15.65 9.42
N LYS A 272 -21.38 -14.39 9.81
CA LYS A 272 -22.60 -13.68 9.47
C LYS A 272 -22.33 -12.63 8.40
N ASN A 273 -23.21 -12.54 7.42
CA ASN A 273 -23.15 -11.57 6.35
C ASN A 273 -24.38 -10.65 6.45
N ASP A 274 -24.14 -9.36 6.54
CA ASP A 274 -25.19 -8.34 6.52
C ASP A 274 -24.98 -7.47 5.28
N ILE A 275 -26.08 -7.10 4.61
CA ILE A 275 -26.05 -6.21 3.43
C ILE A 275 -26.63 -4.86 3.86
N PHE A 276 -25.89 -3.82 3.59
CA PHE A 276 -26.24 -2.44 3.87
C PHE A 276 -26.41 -1.68 2.56
N LYS A 277 -27.45 -0.86 2.48
CA LYS A 277 -27.56 0.15 1.42
C LYS A 277 -26.78 1.40 1.84
N TYR A 278 -26.06 2.00 0.91
CA TYR A 278 -25.39 3.26 1.18
C TYR A 278 -25.71 4.29 0.10
N GLN A 279 -25.57 5.54 0.51
CA GLN A 279 -25.60 6.71 -0.36
C GLN A 279 -24.44 7.63 0.01
N ILE A 280 -23.63 7.99 -0.98
CA ILE A 280 -22.54 8.93 -0.84
C ILE A 280 -22.99 10.27 -1.44
N ASN A 281 -22.83 11.34 -0.67
CA ASN A 281 -22.93 12.73 -1.11
C ASN A 281 -21.55 13.36 -0.94
N GLU A 282 -21.36 14.60 -1.44
CA GLU A 282 -20.06 15.29 -1.40
C GLU A 282 -19.34 15.27 -0.04
N ASN A 283 -20.07 15.33 1.06
CA ASN A 283 -19.51 15.42 2.42
C ASN A 283 -20.01 14.34 3.38
N THR A 284 -20.91 13.46 2.94
CA THR A 284 -21.57 12.48 3.82
C THR A 284 -21.64 11.10 3.16
N LEU A 285 -21.52 10.06 3.99
CA LEU A 285 -21.84 8.69 3.68
C LEU A 285 -22.97 8.24 4.61
N ASN A 286 -24.12 7.96 4.04
CA ASN A 286 -25.27 7.37 4.73
C ASN A 286 -25.26 5.86 4.51
N VAL A 287 -25.38 5.10 5.58
CA VAL A 287 -25.44 3.62 5.54
C VAL A 287 -26.68 3.18 6.28
N ILE A 288 -27.50 2.32 5.67
CA ILE A 288 -28.75 1.83 6.26
C ILE A 288 -28.83 0.32 6.06
N SER A 289 -29.13 -0.41 7.13
CA SER A 289 -29.57 -1.80 7.07
C SER A 289 -30.90 -1.95 7.78
N GLU A 290 -31.82 -2.63 7.13
CA GLU A 290 -33.10 -3.00 7.70
C GLU A 290 -33.21 -4.51 7.72
N ASP A 291 -33.25 -5.08 8.91
CA ASP A 291 -33.59 -6.49 9.16
C ASP A 291 -34.76 -6.51 10.12
N ASN A 292 -35.60 -7.53 10.08
CA ASN A 292 -36.79 -7.67 10.95
C ASN A 292 -36.47 -7.50 12.45
N ASN A 293 -35.23 -7.76 12.86
CA ASN A 293 -34.78 -7.67 14.25
C ASN A 293 -33.75 -6.56 14.50
N LYS A 294 -33.24 -5.89 13.47
CA LYS A 294 -32.18 -4.88 13.60
C LYS A 294 -32.41 -3.76 12.61
N LEU A 295 -32.35 -2.55 13.09
CA LEU A 295 -32.26 -1.37 12.26
C LEU A 295 -30.92 -0.70 12.54
N PHE A 296 -30.11 -0.53 11.52
CA PHE A 296 -28.90 0.27 11.59
C PHE A 296 -29.04 1.47 10.67
N LYS A 297 -28.78 2.67 11.19
CA LYS A 297 -28.60 3.89 10.42
C LYS A 297 -27.30 4.53 10.84
N GLY A 298 -26.39 4.72 9.89
CA GLY A 298 -25.10 5.38 10.13
C GLY A 298 -24.94 6.58 9.20
N LEU A 299 -24.45 7.67 9.71
CA LEU A 299 -24.06 8.85 8.96
C LEU A 299 -22.61 9.16 9.31
N ILE A 300 -21.76 9.28 8.30
CA ILE A 300 -20.38 9.76 8.45
C ILE A 300 -20.27 11.08 7.70
N GLU A 301 -19.89 12.13 8.41
CA GLU A 301 -19.58 13.42 7.83
C GLU A 301 -18.07 13.55 7.65
N PHE A 302 -17.65 14.02 6.48
CA PHE A 302 -16.22 14.18 6.18
C PHE A 302 -15.66 15.56 6.51
N LYS A 303 -16.55 16.51 6.94
CA LYS A 303 -16.16 17.88 7.28
C LYS A 303 -17.08 18.49 8.36
N PRO A 304 -16.72 18.51 9.61
CA PRO A 304 -15.66 17.74 10.27
C PRO A 304 -15.94 16.24 10.17
N PHE A 305 -14.94 15.41 10.47
CA PHE A 305 -15.16 13.96 10.52
C PHE A 305 -16.04 13.63 11.73
N TYR A 306 -17.27 13.28 11.46
CA TYR A 306 -18.29 13.05 12.47
C TYR A 306 -19.12 11.80 12.12
N LEU A 307 -19.22 10.87 13.06
CA LEU A 307 -19.98 9.63 12.91
C LEU A 307 -21.29 9.75 13.70
N VAL A 308 -22.44 9.62 13.03
CA VAL A 308 -23.72 9.38 13.69
C VAL A 308 -24.18 7.96 13.40
N SER A 309 -24.48 7.20 14.43
CA SER A 309 -24.95 5.83 14.32
C SER A 309 -26.21 5.61 15.18
N ASN A 310 -27.27 5.10 14.56
CA ASN A 310 -28.51 4.73 15.25
C ASN A 310 -28.73 3.24 15.12
N LEU A 311 -28.64 2.52 16.22
CA LEU A 311 -28.78 1.08 16.31
C LEU A 311 -30.06 0.75 17.05
N LYS A 312 -30.98 0.01 16.41
CA LYS A 312 -32.24 -0.44 17.05
C LYS A 312 -32.30 -1.98 16.97
N TYR A 313 -32.51 -2.60 18.11
CA TYR A 313 -32.62 -4.06 18.24
C TYR A 313 -33.92 -4.43 18.94
N GLN A 314 -34.60 -5.49 18.47
CA GLN A 314 -35.74 -6.06 19.19
C GLN A 314 -35.25 -6.84 20.43
N THR A 315 -34.16 -7.60 20.24
CA THR A 315 -33.58 -8.44 21.30
C THR A 315 -32.07 -8.33 21.26
N PHE A 316 -31.43 -8.29 22.43
CA PHE A 316 -29.98 -8.19 22.52
C PHE A 316 -29.45 -8.97 23.74
N ARG A 317 -28.28 -9.59 23.58
CA ARG A 317 -27.53 -10.26 24.63
C ARG A 317 -26.24 -9.53 24.92
N ILE A 318 -26.06 -9.00 26.11
CA ILE A 318 -24.84 -8.24 26.50
C ILE A 318 -23.59 -9.12 26.38
N LYS A 319 -23.73 -10.44 26.75
CA LYS A 319 -22.60 -11.38 26.58
C LYS A 319 -22.09 -11.48 25.15
N ASP A 320 -22.97 -11.33 24.15
CA ASP A 320 -22.57 -11.37 22.74
C ASP A 320 -21.72 -10.14 22.36
N LEU A 321 -21.97 -8.99 22.99
CA LEU A 321 -21.14 -7.79 22.83
C LEU A 321 -19.77 -7.95 23.49
N LEU A 322 -19.76 -8.37 24.76
CA LEU A 322 -18.52 -8.50 25.55
C LEU A 322 -17.59 -9.60 25.00
N ASN A 323 -18.15 -10.65 24.43
CA ASN A 323 -17.39 -11.72 23.78
C ASN A 323 -17.11 -11.45 22.29
N ASN A 324 -17.41 -10.24 21.81
CA ASN A 324 -17.21 -9.87 20.42
C ASN A 324 -15.76 -9.42 20.18
N PRO A 325 -14.96 -10.15 19.38
CA PRO A 325 -13.56 -9.77 19.12
C PRO A 325 -13.45 -8.38 18.49
N PHE A 326 -14.37 -7.99 17.61
CA PHE A 326 -14.40 -6.67 17.01
C PHE A 326 -14.48 -5.58 18.07
N PHE A 327 -15.45 -5.69 18.99
CA PHE A 327 -15.63 -4.71 20.05
C PHE A 327 -14.41 -4.61 20.96
N LEU A 328 -13.87 -5.76 21.40
CA LEU A 328 -12.66 -5.79 22.25
C LEU A 328 -11.44 -5.21 21.55
N GLU A 329 -11.25 -5.48 20.26
CA GLU A 329 -10.11 -4.97 19.52
C GLU A 329 -10.25 -3.46 19.19
N ILE A 330 -11.46 -2.98 18.97
CA ILE A 330 -11.72 -1.52 18.84
C ILE A 330 -11.44 -0.81 20.16
N LEU A 331 -11.88 -1.37 21.31
CA LEU A 331 -11.58 -0.81 22.63
C LEU A 331 -10.06 -0.78 22.92
N LYS A 332 -9.33 -1.82 22.51
CA LYS A 332 -7.84 -1.88 22.64
C LYS A 332 -7.11 -1.01 21.63
N SER A 333 -7.78 -0.60 20.57
CA SER A 333 -7.19 0.25 19.54
C SER A 333 -7.17 1.71 20.03
N GLN A 334 -6.28 2.51 19.45
CA GLN A 334 -6.27 3.95 19.70
C GLN A 334 -7.33 4.70 18.87
N ALA A 335 -8.22 3.98 18.16
CA ALA A 335 -9.22 4.61 17.30
C ALA A 335 -10.21 5.42 18.11
N LEU A 336 -10.70 4.87 19.22
CA LEU A 336 -11.71 5.52 20.02
C LEU A 336 -11.16 6.71 20.85
N SER A 337 -9.90 6.69 21.24
CA SER A 337 -9.23 7.78 21.96
C SER A 337 -8.54 8.79 21.03
N ASN A 338 -8.84 8.74 19.73
CA ASN A 338 -8.31 9.70 18.78
C ASN A 338 -9.00 11.06 18.96
N LYS A 339 -8.22 12.12 19.20
CA LYS A 339 -8.71 13.49 19.37
C LYS A 339 -9.49 14.05 18.17
N ASN A 340 -9.35 13.45 17.01
CA ASN A 340 -10.10 13.84 15.81
C ASN A 340 -11.41 13.05 15.63
N LEU A 341 -11.72 12.13 16.56
CA LEU A 341 -12.97 11.36 16.51
C LEU A 341 -14.07 12.13 17.21
N ASN A 342 -15.11 12.44 16.43
CA ASN A 342 -16.39 12.93 16.94
C ASN A 342 -17.45 11.90 16.55
N ALA A 343 -18.30 11.49 17.50
CA ALA A 343 -19.35 10.53 17.22
C ALA A 343 -20.57 10.72 18.13
N LEU A 344 -21.75 10.41 17.59
CA LEU A 344 -22.97 10.25 18.33
C LEU A 344 -23.54 8.85 18.04
N ILE A 345 -23.54 7.97 19.04
CA ILE A 345 -24.01 6.62 18.91
C ILE A 345 -25.25 6.44 19.80
N ASN A 346 -26.40 6.19 19.17
CA ASN A 346 -27.65 5.85 19.84
C ASN A 346 -27.87 4.33 19.70
N PHE A 347 -28.11 3.66 20.81
CA PHE A 347 -28.32 2.24 20.88
C PHE A 347 -29.56 1.94 21.67
N ASP A 348 -30.64 1.48 21.01
CA ASP A 348 -31.94 1.18 21.56
C ASP A 348 -32.25 -0.32 21.45
N VAL A 349 -32.63 -0.96 22.55
CA VAL A 349 -32.98 -2.38 22.63
C VAL A 349 -34.30 -2.53 23.35
N LYS A 350 -35.26 -3.24 22.77
CA LYS A 350 -36.56 -3.49 23.40
C LYS A 350 -36.54 -4.59 24.47
N LYS A 351 -35.63 -5.56 24.36
CA LYS A 351 -35.49 -6.66 25.32
C LYS A 351 -34.04 -7.12 25.48
N VAL A 352 -33.54 -7.11 26.71
CA VAL A 352 -32.21 -7.59 27.07
C VAL A 352 -32.35 -8.97 27.73
N TYR A 353 -31.69 -9.98 27.19
CA TYR A 353 -31.84 -11.38 27.64
C TYR A 353 -31.02 -11.74 28.89
N ASP A 354 -29.91 -11.07 29.12
CA ASP A 354 -28.99 -11.49 30.19
C ASP A 354 -29.33 -10.87 31.57
N PHE A 355 -30.37 -10.04 31.62
CA PHE A 355 -30.83 -9.36 32.84
C PHE A 355 -32.34 -9.33 32.90
N ASP A 356 -32.92 -10.15 33.72
CA ASP A 356 -34.39 -10.27 33.85
C ASP A 356 -35.09 -9.05 34.42
N ARG A 357 -34.31 -8.09 34.96
CA ARG A 357 -34.83 -6.84 35.55
C ARG A 357 -34.91 -5.66 34.59
N PHE A 358 -34.36 -5.80 33.38
CA PHE A 358 -34.35 -4.72 32.39
C PHE A 358 -35.21 -5.12 31.18
N SER A 359 -36.33 -4.39 30.99
CA SER A 359 -37.22 -4.63 29.84
C SER A 359 -36.66 -4.00 28.56
N ASP A 360 -36.03 -2.84 28.66
CA ASP A 360 -35.47 -2.04 27.56
C ASP A 360 -34.15 -1.44 27.96
N LEU A 361 -33.34 -1.09 26.97
CA LEU A 361 -32.07 -0.41 27.16
C LEU A 361 -31.97 0.69 26.09
N SER A 362 -31.82 1.92 26.52
CA SER A 362 -31.44 3.02 25.64
C SER A 362 -30.13 3.62 26.13
N LEU A 363 -29.14 3.70 25.24
CA LEU A 363 -27.83 4.22 25.55
C LEU A 363 -27.44 5.26 24.48
N LYS A 364 -27.03 6.43 24.93
CA LYS A 364 -26.52 7.50 24.08
C LYS A 364 -25.08 7.79 24.44
N LEU A 365 -24.17 7.46 23.55
CA LEU A 365 -22.75 7.74 23.67
C LEU A 365 -22.40 8.91 22.75
N LYS A 366 -21.87 9.98 23.33
CA LYS A 366 -21.28 11.10 22.63
C LYS A 366 -19.75 11.04 22.79
N ILE A 367 -19.04 11.11 21.69
CA ILE A 367 -17.57 11.19 21.65
C ILE A 367 -17.22 12.56 21.07
N GLU A 368 -16.48 13.36 21.81
CA GLU A 368 -15.97 14.66 21.38
C GLU A 368 -14.46 14.71 21.63
N GLU A 369 -13.69 14.90 20.56
CA GLU A 369 -12.24 14.97 20.61
C GLU A 369 -11.58 13.75 21.31
N GLY A 370 -12.24 12.58 21.20
CA GLY A 370 -11.81 11.35 21.85
C GLY A 370 -12.27 11.17 23.31
N ASP A 371 -12.97 12.15 23.88
CA ASP A 371 -13.58 12.04 25.22
C ASP A 371 -14.99 11.44 25.15
N TYR A 372 -15.33 10.60 26.14
CA TYR A 372 -16.58 9.86 26.18
C TYR A 372 -17.58 10.48 27.15
N ASN A 373 -18.77 10.78 26.66
CA ASN A 373 -19.88 11.25 27.48
C ASN A 373 -21.10 10.36 27.28
N PHE A 374 -21.56 9.74 28.37
CA PHE A 374 -22.81 8.97 28.40
C PHE A 374 -23.91 9.86 28.98
N SER A 375 -24.78 10.40 28.12
CA SER A 375 -25.91 11.24 28.53
C SER A 375 -27.21 10.45 28.40
N ASN A 376 -28.07 10.53 29.43
CA ASN A 376 -29.44 9.98 29.45
C ASN A 376 -29.48 8.46 29.09
N SER A 377 -28.64 7.66 29.71
CA SER A 377 -28.70 6.19 29.67
C SER A 377 -29.51 5.62 30.83
#